data_b163f0c93cb30990bfd305e836007850
#
_entry.id   b163f0c93cb30990bfd305e836007850
#
_cell.length_a   1.000
_cell.length_b   1.000
_cell.length_c   1.000
_cell.angle_alpha   90.00
_cell.angle_beta   90.00
_cell.angle_gamma   90.00
#
_symmetry.space_group_name_H-M   'P 1'
#
loop_
_entity.id
_entity.type
_entity.pdbx_description
1 polymer ?
#
loop_
_entity_poly.entity_id
_entity_poly.type
_entity_poly.pdbx_seq_one_letter_code
_entity_poly.pdbx_strand_id
1 'polypeptide(L)'
;ASIIDGVAEIDVLNRQEAYQQSGYDLIDRLHAYSECAISLYALSDEEQLRASLAESALVVNATNVGYPDDPGCLLTADLLRPELIVADLVYNPRETELIKLARSCGCKTVDGAGPFVQQAAIAERLWLGREMPVDFVMETFFGE
;
A
#
# COMPACT_ATOMS: atom_id res chain seq x y z
N ALA A 1 -7.47 -9.27 -1.22
CA ALA A 1 -7.17 -9.29 -2.67
C ALA A 1 -5.85 -10.00 -2.93
N SER A 2 -4.71 -9.49 -2.43
CA SER A 2 -3.37 -10.06 -2.69
C SER A 2 -3.27 -11.55 -2.41
N ILE A 3 -3.88 -12.05 -1.34
CA ILE A 3 -3.91 -13.47 -0.97
C ILE A 3 -4.64 -14.31 -2.03
N ILE A 4 -5.75 -13.80 -2.57
CA ILE A 4 -6.54 -14.47 -3.61
C ILE A 4 -5.77 -14.48 -4.93
N ASP A 5 -4.98 -13.44 -5.19
CA ASP A 5 -4.19 -13.29 -6.42
C ASP A 5 -2.88 -14.10 -6.42
N GLY A 6 -2.65 -14.92 -5.39
CA GLY A 6 -1.54 -15.87 -5.34
C GLY A 6 -0.21 -15.29 -4.85
N VAL A 7 -0.25 -14.24 -4.01
CA VAL A 7 0.93 -13.76 -3.30
C VAL A 7 1.38 -14.82 -2.31
N ALA A 8 2.67 -15.16 -2.32
CA ALA A 8 3.22 -16.24 -1.49
C ALA A 8 3.44 -15.80 -0.03
N GLU A 9 3.84 -14.55 0.17
CA GLU A 9 4.20 -14.02 1.49
C GLU A 9 3.79 -12.55 1.62
N ILE A 10 3.34 -12.16 2.80
CA ILE A 10 2.96 -10.78 3.15
C ILE A 10 3.51 -10.46 4.54
N ASP A 11 4.39 -9.48 4.61
CA ASP A 11 4.80 -8.87 5.86
C ASP A 11 3.97 -7.62 6.14
N VAL A 12 3.30 -7.61 7.27
CA VAL A 12 2.53 -6.46 7.74
C VAL A 12 3.36 -5.74 8.82
N LEU A 13 3.72 -4.48 8.54
CA LEU A 13 4.44 -3.66 9.49
C LEU A 13 3.49 -2.63 10.09
N ASN A 14 3.20 -2.75 11.38
CA ASN A 14 2.24 -1.90 12.06
C ASN A 14 2.95 -0.79 12.84
N ARG A 15 2.49 0.45 12.65
CA ARG A 15 3.03 1.65 13.31
C ARG A 15 2.64 1.76 14.79
N GLN A 16 1.53 1.16 15.20
CA GLN A 16 0.97 1.32 16.55
C GLN A 16 0.81 -0.04 17.24
N GLU A 17 1.48 -0.21 18.39
CA GLU A 17 1.36 -1.41 19.22
C GLU A 17 -0.08 -1.72 19.65
N ALA A 18 -0.91 -0.68 19.83
CA ALA A 18 -2.31 -0.83 20.21
C ALA A 18 -3.15 -1.68 19.22
N TYR A 19 -2.70 -1.79 17.96
CA TYR A 19 -3.42 -2.54 16.92
C TYR A 19 -2.81 -3.93 16.65
N GLN A 20 -1.80 -4.35 17.39
CA GLN A 20 -1.17 -5.66 17.16
C GLN A 20 -2.17 -6.80 17.36
N GLN A 21 -2.98 -6.78 18.43
CA GLN A 21 -3.95 -7.83 18.67
C GLN A 21 -4.97 -7.97 17.54
N SER A 22 -5.52 -6.84 17.04
CA SER A 22 -6.43 -6.88 15.91
C SER A 22 -5.76 -7.34 14.61
N GLY A 23 -4.45 -7.11 14.48
CA GLY A 23 -3.65 -7.63 13.38
C GLY A 23 -3.52 -9.15 13.44
N TYR A 24 -3.21 -9.71 14.59
CA TYR A 24 -3.17 -11.18 14.78
C TYR A 24 -4.52 -11.82 14.53
N ASP A 25 -5.60 -11.25 15.08
CA ASP A 25 -6.97 -11.74 14.86
C ASP A 25 -7.36 -11.72 13.35
N LEU A 26 -6.89 -10.74 12.61
CA LEU A 26 -7.07 -10.67 11.16
C LEU A 26 -6.27 -11.76 10.43
N ILE A 27 -5.02 -11.98 10.79
CA ILE A 27 -4.14 -12.99 10.20
C ILE A 27 -4.73 -14.39 10.42
N ASP A 28 -5.16 -14.70 11.64
CA ASP A 28 -5.80 -15.98 11.97
C ASP A 28 -7.05 -16.24 11.09
N ARG A 29 -7.84 -15.18 10.86
CA ARG A 29 -9.00 -15.28 9.96
C ARG A 29 -8.61 -15.47 8.50
N LEU A 30 -7.53 -14.86 8.03
CA LEU A 30 -7.06 -14.96 6.66
C LEU A 30 -6.48 -16.34 6.34
N HIS A 31 -5.85 -16.99 7.28
CA HIS A 31 -5.35 -18.36 7.14
C HIS A 31 -6.47 -19.38 6.80
N ALA A 32 -7.73 -19.07 7.12
CA ALA A 32 -8.87 -19.90 6.71
C ALA A 32 -9.15 -19.86 5.19
N TYR A 33 -8.57 -18.89 4.47
CA TYR A 33 -8.85 -18.66 3.05
C TYR A 33 -7.63 -18.84 2.15
N SER A 34 -6.43 -18.92 2.70
CA SER A 34 -5.20 -19.01 1.92
C SER A 34 -4.06 -19.62 2.73
N GLU A 35 -3.14 -20.29 2.04
CA GLU A 35 -1.86 -20.76 2.58
C GLU A 35 -0.75 -19.69 2.48
N CYS A 36 -1.09 -18.46 2.11
CA CYS A 36 -0.14 -17.34 2.10
C CYS A 36 0.49 -17.16 3.48
N ALA A 37 1.82 -17.11 3.54
CA ALA A 37 2.52 -16.79 4.77
C ALA A 37 2.27 -15.31 5.10
N ILE A 38 1.72 -15.03 6.29
CA ILE A 38 1.43 -13.66 6.73
C ILE A 38 2.09 -13.45 8.09
N SER A 39 2.98 -12.47 8.16
CA SER A 39 3.68 -12.09 9.38
C SER A 39 3.32 -10.67 9.80
N LEU A 40 3.34 -10.41 11.11
CA LEU A 40 3.06 -9.09 11.67
C LEU A 40 4.24 -8.64 12.53
N TYR A 41 4.75 -7.45 12.21
CA TYR A 41 5.89 -6.85 12.90
C TYR A 41 5.57 -5.42 13.34
N ALA A 42 6.33 -4.93 14.32
CA ALA A 42 6.31 -3.50 14.63
C ALA A 42 7.13 -2.73 13.59
N LEU A 43 6.59 -1.64 13.08
CA LEU A 43 7.34 -0.77 12.14
C LEU A 43 8.58 -0.15 12.80
N SER A 44 8.61 -0.06 14.14
CA SER A 44 9.76 0.42 14.92
C SER A 44 10.90 -0.60 15.03
N ASP A 45 10.69 -1.84 14.61
CA ASP A 45 11.74 -2.85 14.50
C ASP A 45 12.49 -2.64 13.17
N GLU A 46 13.55 -1.84 13.26
CA GLU A 46 14.35 -1.47 12.08
C GLU A 46 15.06 -2.65 11.42
N GLU A 47 15.46 -3.66 12.21
CA GLU A 47 16.12 -4.86 11.68
C GLU A 47 15.13 -5.67 10.85
N GLN A 48 13.93 -5.90 11.38
CA GLN A 48 12.88 -6.64 10.68
C GLN A 48 12.35 -5.85 9.46
N LEU A 49 12.16 -4.54 9.59
CA LEU A 49 11.77 -3.67 8.46
C LEU A 49 12.77 -3.81 7.31
N ARG A 50 14.06 -3.74 7.61
CA ARG A 50 15.13 -3.87 6.62
C ARG A 50 15.16 -5.25 5.98
N ALA A 51 14.99 -6.31 6.77
CA ALA A 51 14.92 -7.69 6.29
C ALA A 51 13.71 -7.90 5.35
N SER A 52 12.52 -7.49 5.78
CA SER A 52 11.29 -7.58 4.98
C SER A 52 11.42 -6.85 3.64
N LEU A 53 11.93 -5.61 3.65
CA LEU A 53 12.09 -4.85 2.41
C LEU A 53 13.14 -5.42 1.47
N ALA A 54 14.20 -6.06 2.00
CA ALA A 54 15.24 -6.68 1.18
C ALA A 54 14.71 -7.82 0.31
N GLU A 55 13.74 -8.58 0.81
CA GLU A 55 13.14 -9.73 0.11
C GLU A 55 11.85 -9.38 -0.66
N SER A 56 11.24 -8.23 -0.38
CA SER A 56 9.97 -7.83 -0.99
C SER A 56 10.14 -7.40 -2.45
N ALA A 57 9.16 -7.73 -3.29
CA ALA A 57 9.02 -7.18 -4.64
C ALA A 57 8.14 -5.91 -4.66
N LEU A 58 7.26 -5.77 -3.67
CA LEU A 58 6.30 -4.67 -3.55
C LEU A 58 6.20 -4.22 -2.10
N VAL A 59 6.22 -2.92 -1.88
CA VAL A 59 5.81 -2.30 -0.61
C VAL A 59 4.61 -1.41 -0.84
N VAL A 60 3.66 -1.43 0.10
CA VAL A 60 2.43 -0.64 0.04
C VAL A 60 2.30 0.20 1.31
N ASN A 61 2.29 1.51 1.17
CA ASN A 61 1.85 2.38 2.25
C ASN A 61 0.32 2.37 2.34
N ALA A 62 -0.21 1.71 3.35
CA ALA A 62 -1.64 1.68 3.68
C ALA A 62 -1.95 2.46 4.96
N THR A 63 -1.09 3.41 5.34
CA THR A 63 -1.25 4.29 6.50
C THR A 63 -1.76 5.67 6.08
N ASN A 64 -1.95 6.56 7.06
CA ASN A 64 -2.28 7.96 6.80
C ASN A 64 -1.03 8.84 6.56
N VAL A 65 0.18 8.30 6.71
CA VAL A 65 1.41 9.06 6.50
C VAL A 65 1.55 9.45 5.04
N GLY A 66 1.66 10.74 4.79
CA GLY A 66 1.67 11.33 3.46
C GLY A 66 0.47 12.23 3.18
N TYR A 67 -0.62 12.12 3.97
CA TYR A 67 -1.71 13.10 3.93
C TYR A 67 -1.28 14.44 4.53
N PRO A 68 -1.94 15.57 4.19
CA PRO A 68 -1.61 16.91 4.73
C PRO A 68 -1.63 16.97 6.26
N ASP A 69 -2.47 16.18 6.91
CA ASP A 69 -2.62 16.12 8.37
C ASP A 69 -1.58 15.21 9.05
N ASP A 70 -0.92 14.35 8.30
CA ASP A 70 0.16 13.46 8.78
C ASP A 70 1.29 13.45 7.73
N PRO A 71 1.93 14.58 7.47
CA PRO A 71 2.98 14.68 6.47
C PRO A 71 4.22 13.92 6.90
N GLY A 72 4.88 13.26 5.97
CA GLY A 72 6.11 12.55 6.24
C GLY A 72 6.35 11.40 5.28
N CYS A 73 7.36 10.60 5.60
CA CYS A 73 7.72 9.40 4.87
C CYS A 73 8.08 8.29 5.87
N LEU A 74 7.55 7.11 5.67
CA LEU A 74 7.81 5.95 6.52
C LEU A 74 9.13 5.26 6.23
N LEU A 75 9.70 5.49 5.06
CA LEU A 75 10.92 4.84 4.59
C LEU A 75 12.03 5.85 4.35
N THR A 76 13.26 5.38 4.39
CA THR A 76 14.46 6.12 4.05
C THR A 76 15.09 5.59 2.77
N ALA A 77 15.93 6.38 2.11
CA ALA A 77 16.49 6.04 0.81
C ALA A 77 17.33 4.74 0.82
N ASP A 78 17.97 4.43 1.94
CA ASP A 78 18.79 3.23 2.11
C ASP A 78 17.97 1.93 2.21
N LEU A 79 16.66 2.03 2.38
CA LEU A 79 15.72 0.91 2.36
C LEU A 79 15.15 0.62 0.96
N LEU A 80 15.35 1.53 0.01
CA LEU A 80 14.79 1.44 -1.33
C LEU A 80 15.82 0.96 -2.34
N ARG A 81 15.39 0.16 -3.30
CA ARG A 81 16.21 -0.32 -4.41
C ARG A 81 15.41 -0.29 -5.72
N PRO A 82 16.06 -0.16 -6.89
CA PRO A 82 15.37 0.01 -8.19
C PRO A 82 14.41 -1.12 -8.56
N GLU A 83 14.62 -2.33 -8.04
CA GLU A 83 13.76 -3.49 -8.30
C GLU A 83 12.45 -3.47 -7.51
N LEU A 84 12.39 -2.68 -6.42
CA LEU A 84 11.22 -2.59 -5.58
C LEU A 84 10.13 -1.75 -6.26
N ILE A 85 8.91 -2.24 -6.21
CA ILE A 85 7.73 -1.46 -6.56
C ILE A 85 7.21 -0.80 -5.29
N VAL A 86 7.00 0.52 -5.33
CA VAL A 86 6.49 1.28 -4.19
C VAL A 86 5.10 1.81 -4.54
N ALA A 87 4.10 1.35 -3.80
CA ALA A 87 2.73 1.82 -3.91
C ALA A 87 2.34 2.65 -2.68
N ASP A 88 1.62 3.73 -2.90
CA ASP A 88 1.08 4.57 -1.84
C ASP A 88 -0.44 4.68 -2.02
N LEU A 89 -1.23 4.35 -1.01
CA LEU A 89 -2.69 4.50 -1.05
C LEU A 89 -3.13 5.93 -0.72
N VAL A 90 -2.23 6.80 -0.29
CA VAL A 90 -2.50 8.24 -0.18
C VAL A 90 -2.69 8.81 -1.59
N TYR A 91 -3.83 9.44 -1.83
CA TYR A 91 -4.20 10.01 -3.12
C TYR A 91 -4.21 11.55 -3.13
N ASN A 92 -4.08 12.18 -1.98
CA ASN A 92 -3.99 13.63 -1.83
C ASN A 92 -2.99 14.03 -0.72
N PRO A 93 -1.81 14.59 -1.06
CA PRO A 93 -1.37 14.89 -2.44
C PRO A 93 -1.10 13.61 -3.24
N ARG A 94 -1.20 13.71 -4.57
CA ARG A 94 -0.88 12.60 -5.47
C ARG A 94 0.61 12.21 -5.42
N GLU A 95 1.50 13.20 -5.29
CA GLU A 95 2.92 13.00 -5.08
C GLU A 95 3.27 13.16 -3.60
N THR A 96 3.19 12.09 -2.85
CA THR A 96 3.65 12.03 -1.45
C THR A 96 5.19 12.04 -1.38
N GLU A 97 5.73 12.31 -0.20
CA GLU A 97 7.18 12.23 0.03
C GLU A 97 7.72 10.82 -0.22
N LEU A 98 6.92 9.77 0.07
CA LEU A 98 7.28 8.40 -0.25
C LEU A 98 7.41 8.17 -1.77
N ILE A 99 6.46 8.64 -2.56
CA ILE A 99 6.49 8.51 -4.03
C ILE A 99 7.67 9.27 -4.63
N LYS A 100 7.95 10.50 -4.16
CA LYS A 100 9.12 11.28 -4.60
C LYS A 100 10.43 10.58 -4.26
N LEU A 101 10.55 10.10 -3.02
CA LEU A 101 11.73 9.38 -2.57
C LEU A 101 11.96 8.11 -3.39
N ALA A 102 10.92 7.30 -3.58
CA ALA A 102 10.99 6.07 -4.35
C ALA A 102 11.45 6.32 -5.81
N ARG A 103 10.90 7.34 -6.46
CA ARG A 103 11.33 7.74 -7.81
C ARG A 103 12.79 8.17 -7.85
N SER A 104 13.25 8.91 -6.84
CA SER A 104 14.66 9.34 -6.77
C SER A 104 15.63 8.17 -6.57
N CYS A 105 15.16 7.07 -5.98
CA CYS A 105 15.90 5.81 -5.83
C CYS A 105 15.76 4.85 -7.04
N GLY A 106 15.04 5.26 -8.09
CA GLY A 106 14.84 4.46 -9.31
C GLY A 106 13.77 3.39 -9.21
N CYS A 107 12.96 3.38 -8.14
CA CYS A 107 11.85 2.44 -7.98
C CYS A 107 10.73 2.71 -8.98
N LYS A 108 10.00 1.66 -9.35
CA LYS A 108 8.69 1.82 -9.97
C LYS A 108 7.70 2.26 -8.91
N THR A 109 6.80 3.19 -9.25
CA THR A 109 5.83 3.73 -8.29
C THR A 109 4.38 3.60 -8.78
N VAL A 110 3.48 3.40 -7.82
CA VAL A 110 2.02 3.44 -8.02
C VAL A 110 1.46 4.44 -7.03
N ASP A 111 0.86 5.53 -7.50
CA ASP A 111 0.20 6.51 -6.64
C ASP A 111 -1.23 6.08 -6.27
N GLY A 112 -1.80 6.72 -5.26
CA GLY A 112 -3.10 6.37 -4.69
C GLY A 112 -4.31 6.74 -5.58
N ALA A 113 -4.14 7.58 -6.59
CA ALA A 113 -5.26 8.03 -7.42
C ALA A 113 -5.90 6.87 -8.21
N GLY A 114 -5.07 6.03 -8.84
CA GLY A 114 -5.55 4.85 -9.58
C GLY A 114 -6.37 3.90 -8.70
N PRO A 115 -5.83 3.35 -7.61
CA PRO A 115 -6.57 2.52 -6.66
C PRO A 115 -7.83 3.18 -6.11
N PHE A 116 -7.79 4.48 -5.80
CA PHE A 116 -8.93 5.24 -5.31
C PHE A 116 -10.08 5.27 -6.32
N VAL A 117 -9.82 5.57 -7.59
CA VAL A 117 -10.86 5.61 -8.62
C VAL A 117 -11.36 4.21 -8.97
N GLN A 118 -10.48 3.22 -9.05
CA GLN A 118 -10.86 1.85 -9.37
C GLN A 118 -11.76 1.23 -8.29
N GLN A 119 -11.51 1.47 -7.01
CA GLN A 119 -12.39 0.99 -5.95
C GLN A 119 -13.78 1.62 -6.03
N ALA A 120 -13.86 2.92 -6.40
CA ALA A 120 -15.13 3.61 -6.60
C ALA A 120 -15.89 3.05 -7.81
N ALA A 121 -15.20 2.76 -8.91
CA ALA A 121 -15.81 2.14 -10.10
C ALA A 121 -16.38 0.76 -9.79
N ILE A 122 -15.67 -0.06 -9.01
CA ILE A 122 -16.17 -1.36 -8.57
C ILE A 122 -17.42 -1.19 -7.69
N ALA A 123 -17.40 -0.24 -6.76
CA ALA A 123 -18.54 0.05 -5.89
C ALA A 123 -19.76 0.51 -6.69
N GLU A 124 -19.59 1.42 -7.65
CA GLU A 124 -20.68 1.90 -8.51
C GLU A 124 -21.30 0.76 -9.33
N ARG A 125 -20.47 -0.10 -9.91
CA ARG A 125 -20.95 -1.27 -10.64
C ARG A 125 -21.76 -2.22 -9.73
N LEU A 126 -21.28 -2.47 -8.50
CA LEU A 126 -21.97 -3.37 -7.56
C LEU A 126 -23.28 -2.79 -7.05
N TRP A 127 -23.35 -1.48 -6.78
CA TRP A 127 -24.53 -0.87 -6.18
C TRP A 127 -25.56 -0.39 -7.19
N LEU A 128 -25.10 0.09 -8.35
CA LEU A 128 -25.96 0.75 -9.33
C LEU A 128 -26.07 -0.02 -10.65
N GLY A 129 -25.24 -1.06 -10.86
CA GLY A 129 -25.20 -1.79 -12.12
C GLY A 129 -24.70 -0.94 -13.30
N ARG A 130 -23.91 0.10 -13.02
CA ARG A 130 -23.38 1.04 -14.03
C ARG A 130 -21.87 1.01 -14.06
N GLU A 131 -21.32 1.26 -15.24
CA GLU A 131 -19.87 1.39 -15.42
C GLU A 131 -19.47 2.88 -15.26
N MET A 132 -18.56 3.14 -14.32
CA MET A 132 -17.95 4.47 -14.17
C MET A 132 -17.01 4.74 -15.35
N PRO A 133 -17.03 5.95 -15.95
CA PRO A 133 -16.05 6.32 -16.97
C PRO A 133 -14.70 6.67 -16.30
N VAL A 134 -13.94 5.64 -15.93
CA VAL A 134 -12.70 5.74 -15.15
C VAL A 134 -11.71 6.72 -15.77
N ASP A 135 -11.47 6.62 -17.06
CA ASP A 135 -10.51 7.49 -17.76
C ASP A 135 -10.92 8.96 -17.67
N PHE A 136 -12.20 9.26 -17.87
CA PHE A 136 -12.73 10.62 -17.72
C PHE A 136 -12.56 11.15 -16.29
N VAL A 137 -12.82 10.31 -15.27
CA VAL A 137 -12.64 10.68 -13.87
C VAL A 137 -11.17 10.93 -13.56
N MET A 138 -10.29 10.06 -14.04
CA MET A 138 -8.84 10.21 -13.86
C MET A 138 -8.33 11.49 -14.50
N GLU A 139 -8.70 11.78 -15.76
CA GLU A 139 -8.31 13.00 -16.46
C GLU A 139 -8.86 14.27 -15.80
N THR A 140 -10.13 14.22 -15.33
CA THR A 140 -10.80 15.41 -14.78
C THR A 140 -10.28 15.80 -13.39
N PHE A 141 -10.01 14.81 -12.53
CA PHE A 141 -9.70 15.06 -11.12
C PHE A 141 -8.24 14.80 -10.75
N PHE A 142 -7.52 14.02 -11.56
CA PHE A 142 -6.13 13.62 -11.32
C PHE A 142 -5.23 13.84 -12.54
N GLY A 143 -5.76 14.28 -13.67
CA GLY A 143 -4.98 14.69 -14.83
C GLY A 143 -4.11 15.93 -14.53
N GLU A 144 -2.99 16.08 -15.24
CA GLU A 144 -2.18 17.29 -15.26
C GLU A 144 -2.74 18.29 -16.27
#